data_541934016f41150bc28336fe6d885270
#
_entry.id   541934016f41150bc28336fe6d885270
#
_cell.length_a   1.000
_cell.length_b   1.000
_cell.length_c   1.000
_cell.angle_alpha   90.00
_cell.angle_beta   90.00
_cell.angle_gamma   90.00
#
_symmetry.space_group_name_H-M   'P 1'
#
loop_
_entity.id
_entity.type
_entity.pdbx_description
1 polymer ?
#
loop_
_entity_poly.entity_id
_entity_poly.type
_entity_poly.pdbx_seq_one_letter_code
_entity_poly.pdbx_strand_id
1 'polypeptide(L)'
;MAKEPGFIPINRECKTSFENIFAIGDVTVLAIGEKLAVPKAGIFAEGEGIIVAKNIISKIQSKKEIELFDGKGGCFIESGKDTAAILEVDMFSHSKPSTKLSELTSNNLSKKQEFEKERLSKWL
;
A
#
# COMPACT_ATOMS: atom_id res chain seq x y z
N MET A 1 2.28 -17.89 12.52
CA MET A 1 2.22 -17.24 11.20
C MET A 1 1.33 -18.07 10.30
N ALA A 2 0.13 -17.61 9.99
CA ALA A 2 -0.71 -18.31 9.02
C ALA A 2 0.00 -18.24 7.66
N LYS A 3 0.56 -19.33 7.23
CA LYS A 3 1.05 -19.49 5.86
C LYS A 3 -0.19 -19.64 4.99
N GLU A 4 -0.72 -18.53 4.52
CA GLU A 4 -1.70 -18.61 3.43
C GLU A 4 -0.97 -19.20 2.22
N PRO A 5 -1.41 -20.37 1.72
CA PRO A 5 -0.75 -20.99 0.59
C PRO A 5 -0.89 -20.08 -0.64
N GLY A 6 0.21 -19.81 -1.31
CA GLY A 6 0.24 -19.07 -2.57
C GLY A 6 0.68 -17.60 -2.48
N PHE A 7 0.89 -17.05 -1.29
CA PHE A 7 1.43 -15.68 -1.15
C PHE A 7 2.93 -15.69 -0.81
N ILE A 8 3.63 -14.67 -1.28
CA ILE A 8 5.06 -14.46 -1.05
C ILE A 8 5.24 -13.63 0.23
N PRO A 9 5.82 -14.18 1.31
CA PRO A 9 6.12 -13.41 2.51
C PRO A 9 7.19 -12.35 2.22
N ILE A 10 6.93 -11.11 2.66
CA ILE A 10 7.86 -9.99 2.54
C ILE A 10 8.01 -9.26 3.88
N ASN A 11 9.09 -8.50 4.01
CA ASN A 11 9.28 -7.53 5.09
C ASN A 11 8.89 -6.11 4.63
N ARG A 12 9.06 -5.09 5.48
CA ARG A 12 8.74 -3.69 5.15
C ARG A 12 9.67 -3.05 4.09
N GLU A 13 10.76 -3.70 3.73
CA GLU A 13 11.60 -3.34 2.58
C GLU A 13 11.10 -4.00 1.29
N CYS A 14 9.99 -4.75 1.35
CA CYS A 14 9.44 -5.60 0.30
C CYS A 14 10.40 -6.70 -0.16
N LYS A 15 11.36 -7.09 0.70
CA LYS A 15 12.28 -8.20 0.45
C LYS A 15 11.63 -9.54 0.80
N THR A 16 11.92 -10.53 -0.03
CA THR A 16 11.62 -11.93 0.24
C THR A 16 12.70 -12.58 1.13
N SER A 17 12.56 -13.86 1.43
CA SER A 17 13.62 -14.64 2.11
C SER A 17 14.86 -14.92 1.23
N PHE A 18 14.76 -14.62 -0.06
CA PHE A 18 15.87 -14.81 -1.00
C PHE A 18 16.61 -13.47 -1.21
N GLU A 19 17.92 -13.55 -1.25
CA GLU A 19 18.75 -12.36 -1.47
C GLU A 19 18.46 -11.75 -2.85
N ASN A 20 18.36 -10.42 -2.90
CA ASN A 20 18.12 -9.63 -4.11
C ASN A 20 16.78 -9.91 -4.82
N ILE A 21 15.86 -10.63 -4.18
CA ILE A 21 14.51 -10.83 -4.69
C ILE A 21 13.51 -10.04 -3.87
N PHE A 22 12.79 -9.16 -4.54
CA PHE A 22 11.70 -8.35 -4.01
C PHE A 22 10.37 -8.84 -4.57
N ALA A 23 9.30 -8.65 -3.82
CA ALA A 23 7.95 -8.88 -4.30
C ALA A 23 7.03 -7.76 -3.81
N ILE A 24 6.05 -7.38 -4.61
CA ILE A 24 5.12 -6.29 -4.35
C ILE A 24 3.70 -6.66 -4.78
N GLY A 25 2.72 -5.95 -4.24
CA GLY A 25 1.32 -6.05 -4.64
C GLY A 25 0.61 -7.29 -4.09
N ASP A 26 -0.49 -7.64 -4.71
CA ASP A 26 -1.46 -8.60 -4.18
C ASP A 26 -0.93 -10.03 -4.03
N VAL A 27 0.16 -10.37 -4.72
CA VAL A 27 0.85 -11.66 -4.58
C VAL A 27 1.61 -11.79 -3.26
N THR A 28 1.82 -10.70 -2.52
CA THR A 28 2.62 -10.68 -1.30
C THR A 28 1.79 -10.86 -0.04
N VAL A 29 2.45 -11.21 1.07
CA VAL A 29 1.93 -11.06 2.42
C VAL A 29 2.94 -10.31 3.28
N LEU A 30 2.59 -9.08 3.67
CA LEU A 30 3.30 -8.30 4.66
C LEU A 30 2.55 -8.40 5.98
N ALA A 31 3.05 -9.23 6.88
CA ALA A 31 2.39 -9.50 8.15
C ALA A 31 2.48 -8.33 9.13
N ILE A 32 1.39 -8.11 9.88
CA ILE A 32 1.29 -7.15 10.98
C ILE A 32 0.98 -7.95 12.25
N GLY A 33 2.00 -8.20 13.06
CA GLY A 33 1.87 -9.12 14.19
C GLY A 33 1.53 -10.56 13.74
N GLU A 34 0.73 -11.26 14.53
CA GLU A 34 0.46 -12.69 14.29
C GLU A 34 -0.75 -12.99 13.40
N LYS A 35 -1.71 -12.06 13.33
CA LYS A 35 -3.04 -12.34 12.76
C LYS A 35 -3.46 -11.42 11.63
N LEU A 36 -2.72 -10.35 11.38
CA LEU A 36 -3.07 -9.35 10.39
C LEU A 36 -1.97 -9.24 9.32
N ALA A 37 -2.36 -8.78 8.16
CA ALA A 37 -1.46 -8.41 7.08
C ALA A 37 -1.94 -7.10 6.43
N VAL A 38 -1.04 -6.44 5.72
CA VAL A 38 -1.39 -5.27 4.89
C VAL A 38 -2.47 -5.69 3.88
N PRO A 39 -3.54 -4.91 3.75
CA PRO A 39 -4.61 -5.19 2.78
C PRO A 39 -4.09 -5.20 1.34
N LYS A 40 -4.73 -5.97 0.50
CA LYS A 40 -4.43 -6.03 -0.93
C LYS A 40 -5.20 -4.94 -1.66
N ALA A 41 -4.47 -3.90 -2.09
CA ALA A 41 -5.04 -2.80 -2.86
C ALA A 41 -3.95 -2.10 -3.68
N GLY A 42 -4.32 -1.57 -4.84
CA GLY A 42 -3.39 -0.94 -5.77
C GLY A 42 -2.57 0.20 -5.15
N ILE A 43 -3.13 0.96 -4.22
CA ILE A 43 -2.41 2.03 -3.52
C ILE A 43 -1.24 1.51 -2.67
N PHE A 44 -1.40 0.35 -2.03
CA PHE A 44 -0.32 -0.29 -1.29
C PHE A 44 0.73 -0.86 -2.24
N ALA A 45 0.30 -1.52 -3.33
CA ALA A 45 1.19 -2.04 -4.35
C ALA A 45 2.07 -0.93 -4.99
N GLU A 46 1.49 0.25 -5.24
CA GLU A 46 2.24 1.41 -5.73
C GLU A 46 3.26 1.89 -4.69
N GLY A 47 2.86 2.02 -3.42
CA GLY A 47 3.76 2.40 -2.33
C GLY A 47 4.92 1.41 -2.17
N GLU A 48 4.65 0.12 -2.18
CA GLU A 48 5.66 -0.95 -2.14
C GLU A 48 6.62 -0.83 -3.33
N GLY A 49 6.11 -0.60 -4.54
CA GLY A 49 6.94 -0.42 -5.74
C GLY A 49 7.89 0.78 -5.65
N ILE A 50 7.43 1.90 -5.08
CA ILE A 50 8.26 3.09 -4.85
C ILE A 50 9.39 2.77 -3.86
N ILE A 51 9.10 2.07 -2.76
CA ILE A 51 10.10 1.66 -1.77
C ILE A 51 11.15 0.73 -2.38
N VAL A 52 10.71 -0.28 -3.13
CA VAL A 52 11.64 -1.20 -3.83
C VAL A 52 12.56 -0.43 -4.79
N ALA A 53 12.01 0.47 -5.60
CA ALA A 53 12.81 1.26 -6.54
C ALA A 53 13.86 2.11 -5.81
N LYS A 54 13.50 2.81 -4.74
CA LYS A 54 14.43 3.61 -3.93
C LYS A 54 15.53 2.75 -3.31
N ASN A 55 15.18 1.59 -2.74
CA ASN A 55 16.13 0.68 -2.10
C ASN A 55 17.10 0.06 -3.11
N ILE A 56 16.63 -0.27 -4.32
CA ILE A 56 17.50 -0.75 -5.41
C ILE A 56 18.47 0.35 -5.85
N ILE A 57 17.99 1.57 -6.06
CA ILE A 57 18.83 2.72 -6.42
C ILE A 57 19.88 2.99 -5.33
N SER A 58 19.47 3.01 -4.06
CA SER A 58 20.37 3.19 -2.91
C SER A 58 21.47 2.12 -2.91
N LYS A 59 21.11 0.86 -3.15
CA LYS A 59 22.07 -0.24 -3.24
C LYS A 59 23.06 -0.09 -4.40
N ILE A 60 22.58 0.26 -5.59
CA ILE A 60 23.44 0.48 -6.78
C ILE A 60 24.43 1.62 -6.51
N GLN A 61 23.99 2.67 -5.84
CA GLN A 61 24.81 3.83 -5.47
C GLN A 61 25.68 3.60 -4.23
N SER A 62 25.71 2.39 -3.67
CA SER A 62 26.44 2.05 -2.45
C SER A 62 26.07 2.93 -1.24
N LYS A 63 24.86 3.48 -1.22
CA LYS A 63 24.30 4.20 -0.08
C LYS A 63 23.81 3.20 0.97
N LYS A 64 23.85 3.61 2.25
CA LYS A 64 23.38 2.79 3.38
C LYS A 64 21.92 3.08 3.76
N GLU A 65 21.28 4.01 3.08
CA GLU A 65 19.89 4.39 3.35
C GLU A 65 18.94 3.30 2.86
N ILE A 66 18.08 2.87 3.78
CA ILE A 66 17.03 1.88 3.51
C ILE A 66 15.69 2.53 3.85
N GLU A 67 14.79 2.56 2.90
CA GLU A 67 13.42 3.01 3.11
C GLU A 67 12.52 1.83 3.47
N LEU A 68 11.56 2.08 4.35
CA LEU A 68 10.58 1.10 4.79
C LEU A 68 9.18 1.53 4.32
N PHE A 69 8.42 0.58 3.83
CA PHE A 69 7.02 0.82 3.51
C PHE A 69 6.26 1.25 4.76
N ASP A 70 5.58 2.39 4.71
CA ASP A 70 4.91 3.00 5.85
C ASP A 70 3.52 2.44 6.14
N GLY A 71 2.97 1.65 5.22
CA GLY A 71 1.66 1.02 5.36
C GLY A 71 0.48 1.99 5.31
N LYS A 72 0.69 3.20 4.80
CA LYS A 72 -0.38 4.18 4.63
C LYS A 72 -1.02 4.07 3.27
N GLY A 73 -2.32 4.22 3.24
CA GLY A 73 -3.09 4.18 2.02
C GLY A 73 -4.55 4.53 2.26
N GLY A 74 -5.32 4.51 1.20
CA GLY A 74 -6.74 4.75 1.29
C GLY A 74 -7.47 4.29 0.03
N CYS A 75 -8.77 4.18 0.15
CA CYS A 75 -9.63 3.88 -0.98
C CYS A 75 -10.91 4.71 -0.92
N PHE A 76 -11.53 4.87 -2.08
CA PHE A 76 -12.84 5.50 -2.19
C PHE A 76 -13.92 4.41 -2.18
N ILE A 77 -14.98 4.65 -1.43
CA ILE A 77 -16.15 3.78 -1.34
C ILE A 77 -17.34 4.54 -1.89
N GLU A 78 -17.77 4.20 -3.10
CA GLU A 78 -19.00 4.74 -3.67
C GLU A 78 -20.21 4.03 -3.10
N SER A 79 -21.24 4.80 -2.75
CA SER A 79 -22.49 4.25 -2.21
C SER A 79 -23.69 4.47 -3.13
N GLY A 80 -23.51 4.99 -4.33
CA GLY A 80 -24.56 5.53 -5.17
C GLY A 80 -24.99 6.94 -4.74
N LYS A 81 -26.05 7.47 -5.37
CA LYS A 81 -26.56 8.82 -5.10
C LYS A 81 -25.49 9.93 -5.21
N ASP A 82 -24.56 9.76 -6.17
CA ASP A 82 -23.47 10.72 -6.43
C ASP A 82 -22.64 11.09 -5.21
N THR A 83 -22.38 10.12 -4.34
CA THR A 83 -21.54 10.30 -3.14
C THR A 83 -20.51 9.20 -2.99
N ALA A 84 -19.38 9.54 -2.33
CA ALA A 84 -18.37 8.60 -1.91
C ALA A 84 -17.87 8.91 -0.49
N ALA A 85 -17.37 7.88 0.19
CA ALA A 85 -16.56 8.01 1.40
C ALA A 85 -15.10 7.73 1.07
N ILE A 86 -14.20 8.21 1.92
CA ILE A 86 -12.76 7.90 1.89
C ILE A 86 -12.45 7.03 3.11
N LEU A 87 -11.88 5.86 2.89
CA LEU A 87 -11.30 5.02 3.92
C LEU A 87 -9.78 5.25 3.93
N GLU A 88 -9.27 5.84 4.99
CA GLU A 88 -7.84 5.99 5.24
C GLU A 88 -7.37 4.85 6.15
N VAL A 89 -6.17 4.34 5.88
CA VAL A 89 -5.58 3.21 6.58
C VAL A 89 -4.14 3.54 6.94
N ASP A 90 -3.74 3.26 8.16
CA ASP A 90 -2.36 3.36 8.65
C ASP A 90 -2.01 2.09 9.42
N MET A 91 -1.09 1.31 8.86
CA MET A 91 -0.77 -0.02 9.37
C MET A 91 0.37 -0.02 10.38
N PHE A 92 1.26 1.00 10.39
CA PHE A 92 2.51 0.92 11.16
C PHE A 92 2.83 2.12 12.04
N SER A 93 2.14 3.26 11.93
CA SER A 93 2.48 4.45 12.73
C SER A 93 2.11 4.33 14.21
N HIS A 94 1.24 3.38 14.55
CA HIS A 94 0.76 3.17 15.92
C HIS A 94 0.99 1.72 16.37
N SER A 95 0.80 1.46 17.66
CA SER A 95 0.91 0.11 18.23
C SER A 95 -0.10 -0.89 17.64
N LYS A 96 -1.17 -0.39 17.03
CA LYS A 96 -2.19 -1.16 16.29
C LYS A 96 -2.55 -0.44 15.00
N PRO A 97 -2.88 -1.18 13.93
CA PRO A 97 -3.43 -0.58 12.72
C PRO A 97 -4.63 0.31 13.03
N SER A 98 -4.71 1.44 12.35
CA SER A 98 -5.83 2.37 12.47
C SER A 98 -6.50 2.59 11.13
N THR A 99 -7.81 2.82 11.17
CA THR A 99 -8.63 3.15 10.01
C THR A 99 -9.52 4.33 10.34
N LYS A 100 -9.75 5.19 9.35
CA LYS A 100 -10.66 6.32 9.45
C LYS A 100 -11.55 6.35 8.22
N LEU A 101 -12.85 6.27 8.45
CA LEU A 101 -13.86 6.38 7.39
C LEU A 101 -14.49 7.78 7.45
N SER A 102 -14.47 8.49 6.33
CA SER A 102 -15.16 9.78 6.20
C SER A 102 -16.66 9.61 5.97
N GLU A 103 -17.38 10.70 6.06
CA GLU A 103 -18.78 10.75 5.63
C GLU A 103 -18.90 10.59 4.11
N LEU A 104 -20.08 10.15 3.67
CA LEU A 104 -20.47 10.09 2.26
C LEU A 104 -20.80 11.50 1.75
N THR A 105 -20.02 12.00 0.82
CA THR A 105 -20.21 13.33 0.25
C THR A 105 -19.96 13.36 -1.26
N SER A 106 -20.58 14.31 -1.96
CA SER A 106 -20.30 14.58 -3.38
C SER A 106 -18.87 15.12 -3.59
N ASN A 107 -18.32 15.83 -2.61
CA ASN A 107 -16.95 16.30 -2.65
C ASN A 107 -15.94 15.14 -2.66
N ASN A 108 -16.21 14.07 -1.91
CA ASN A 108 -15.37 12.87 -1.93
C ASN A 108 -15.49 12.11 -3.25
N LEU A 109 -16.65 12.14 -3.91
CA LEU A 109 -16.80 11.60 -5.26
C LEU A 109 -15.96 12.42 -6.28
N SER A 110 -15.99 13.75 -6.19
CA SER A 110 -15.13 14.60 -7.03
C SER A 110 -13.65 14.29 -6.83
N LYS A 111 -13.19 14.12 -5.59
CA LYS A 111 -11.81 13.70 -5.30
C LYS A 111 -11.46 12.34 -5.92
N LYS A 112 -12.38 11.39 -5.91
CA LYS A 112 -12.18 10.10 -6.58
C LYS A 112 -12.00 10.27 -8.10
N GLN A 113 -12.81 11.11 -8.73
CA GLN A 113 -12.70 11.40 -10.16
C GLN A 113 -11.39 12.13 -10.52
N GLU A 114 -10.93 13.04 -9.66
CA GLU A 114 -9.63 13.69 -9.80
C GLU A 114 -8.49 12.67 -9.68
N PHE A 115 -8.53 11.81 -8.67
CA PHE A 115 -7.57 10.72 -8.50
C PHE A 115 -7.47 9.84 -9.74
N GLU A 116 -8.60 9.45 -10.35
CA GLU A 116 -8.62 8.67 -11.58
C GLU A 116 -7.93 9.43 -12.73
N LYS A 117 -8.27 10.70 -12.94
CA LYS A 117 -7.66 11.54 -13.99
C LYS A 117 -6.16 11.68 -13.81
N GLU A 118 -5.71 11.93 -12.59
CA GLU A 118 -4.28 12.04 -12.27
C GLU A 118 -3.53 10.74 -12.59
N ARG A 119 -4.12 9.57 -12.22
CA ARG A 119 -3.50 8.27 -12.51
C ARG A 119 -3.43 7.98 -13.99
N LEU A 120 -4.50 8.22 -14.72
CA LEU A 120 -4.51 8.05 -16.18
C LEU A 120 -3.46 8.95 -16.85
N SER A 121 -3.38 10.22 -16.46
CA SER A 121 -2.38 11.16 -17.00
C SER A 121 -0.94 10.78 -16.65
N LYS A 122 -0.72 10.09 -15.54
CA LYS A 122 0.62 9.66 -15.11
C LYS A 122 1.09 8.40 -15.83
N TRP A 123 0.18 7.50 -16.21
CA TRP A 123 0.51 6.18 -16.70
C TRP A 123 0.24 5.97 -18.20
N LEU A 124 -0.51 6.85 -18.84
CA LEU A 124 -0.82 6.86 -20.27
C LEU A 124 -0.34 8.13 -20.97
#